data_8defe42018a062a4e50b06c2e8651055
#
_entry.id   8defe42018a062a4e50b06c2e8651055
#
_cell.length_a   1.000
_cell.length_b   1.000
_cell.length_c   1.000
_cell.angle_alpha   90.00
_cell.angle_beta   90.00
_cell.angle_gamma   90.00
#
_symmetry.space_group_name_H-M   'P 1'
#
loop_
_entity.id
_entity.type
_entity.pdbx_description
1 polymer ?
#
loop_
_entity_poly.entity_id
_entity_poly.type
_entity_poly.pdbx_seq_one_letter_code
_entity_poly.pdbx_strand_id
1 'polypeptide(L)'
;MKTKSLFLLFALFITTALAACRPTSNSNNASGVSVTDASGKQVVVSDSSCIISVGTANTETIYALGAGSRVVGVDNSSAEYIEESAQLPKVGPRATLSAEGILALKPTLIIANADAGPPQVIEQFKASGVTTLVLPSNYTVETVKVKVRTIARSLSLEAKGEELANSIDHDMQEANALLNRAQSKPKVLFVGRGPNMPNATMSGTGTTIDEMIRLAGGVNPMSEFQGFREMTDEAVVNAAPDLILITQRSFERSGGIEGVLKFPGVALTPAGKNRRIVPVTDMYFQGFGPGVGRAVRELVIKFHPELGAGTQPAPSSSSGGEQR
;
A
#
# COMPACT_ATOMS: atom_id res chain seq x y z
N MET A 1 11.03 -31.68 68.30
CA MET A 1 11.21 -32.24 66.96
C MET A 1 10.86 -31.13 65.94
N LYS A 2 11.87 -30.57 65.25
CA LYS A 2 11.71 -29.41 64.36
C LYS A 2 11.84 -29.92 62.91
N THR A 3 10.77 -29.86 62.15
CA THR A 3 10.74 -30.17 60.73
C THR A 3 10.99 -28.89 59.96
N LYS A 4 12.12 -28.81 59.22
CA LYS A 4 12.48 -27.73 58.32
C LYS A 4 11.85 -28.03 56.95
N SER A 5 10.95 -27.15 56.51
CA SER A 5 10.37 -27.17 55.18
C SER A 5 11.30 -26.42 54.20
N LEU A 6 11.77 -27.16 53.18
CA LEU A 6 12.69 -26.65 52.12
C LEU A 6 11.86 -26.15 50.96
N PHE A 7 11.74 -24.82 50.76
CA PHE A 7 11.10 -24.22 49.62
C PHE A 7 12.11 -24.27 48.43
N LEU A 8 11.79 -25.09 47.43
CA LEU A 8 12.50 -25.10 46.14
C LEU A 8 11.86 -24.05 45.22
N LEU A 9 12.55 -22.92 45.04
CA LEU A 9 12.19 -21.93 44.04
C LEU A 9 12.62 -22.41 42.65
N PHE A 10 11.66 -22.83 41.82
CA PHE A 10 11.88 -23.13 40.40
C PHE A 10 11.82 -21.82 39.63
N ALA A 11 12.98 -21.21 39.33
CA ALA A 11 13.08 -20.07 38.44
C ALA A 11 12.93 -20.54 37.00
N LEU A 12 11.74 -20.32 36.42
CA LEU A 12 11.47 -20.58 35.01
C LEU A 12 12.11 -19.48 34.15
N PHE A 13 13.31 -19.73 33.63
CA PHE A 13 13.93 -18.88 32.61
C PHE A 13 13.16 -19.04 31.30
N ILE A 14 12.27 -18.10 31.00
CA ILE A 14 11.70 -17.93 29.65
C ILE A 14 12.77 -17.30 28.78
N THR A 15 13.57 -18.08 28.08
CA THR A 15 14.43 -17.60 26.99
C THR A 15 13.54 -17.25 25.79
N THR A 16 13.21 -15.97 25.63
CA THR A 16 12.70 -15.45 24.37
C THR A 16 13.79 -15.61 23.33
N ALA A 17 13.66 -16.64 22.49
CA ALA A 17 14.51 -16.80 21.32
C ALA A 17 14.17 -15.65 20.35
N LEU A 18 14.95 -14.55 20.40
CA LEU A 18 15.07 -13.66 19.26
C LEU A 18 15.58 -14.51 18.10
N ALA A 19 14.71 -14.74 17.10
CA ALA A 19 15.11 -15.34 15.84
C ALA A 19 16.10 -14.37 15.14
N ALA A 20 17.37 -14.46 15.51
CA ALA A 20 18.42 -13.74 14.82
C ALA A 20 18.55 -14.35 13.42
N CYS A 21 18.32 -13.55 12.42
CA CYS A 21 18.65 -13.88 11.03
C CYS A 21 20.10 -14.35 10.98
N ARG A 22 20.34 -15.64 10.69
CA ARG A 22 21.69 -16.14 10.49
C ARG A 22 21.98 -16.11 9.00
N PRO A 23 23.00 -15.37 8.53
CA PRO A 23 23.46 -15.50 7.15
C PRO A 23 23.86 -16.96 6.92
N THR A 24 23.24 -17.61 5.95
CA THR A 24 23.66 -18.93 5.51
C THR A 24 24.94 -18.79 4.71
N SER A 25 26.09 -19.03 5.35
CA SER A 25 27.37 -19.13 4.68
C SER A 25 27.46 -20.43 3.89
N ASN A 26 26.76 -20.51 2.76
CA ASN A 26 27.00 -21.53 1.75
C ASN A 26 28.01 -20.97 0.76
N SER A 27 29.31 -21.16 1.05
CA SER A 27 30.43 -20.83 0.19
C SER A 27 30.57 -21.87 -0.94
N ASN A 28 29.62 -21.98 -1.84
CA ASN A 28 29.80 -22.65 -3.12
C ASN A 28 29.09 -21.80 -4.20
N ASN A 29 29.88 -21.05 -5.01
CA ASN A 29 29.48 -20.36 -6.22
C ASN A 29 28.12 -19.66 -6.16
N ALA A 30 27.99 -18.68 -5.28
CA ALA A 30 26.85 -17.77 -5.32
C ALA A 30 27.03 -16.80 -6.51
N SER A 31 26.71 -17.25 -7.71
CA SER A 31 26.42 -16.35 -8.83
C SER A 31 25.15 -15.59 -8.43
N GLY A 32 25.32 -14.38 -7.89
CA GLY A 32 24.21 -13.52 -7.49
C GLY A 32 23.28 -13.22 -8.66
N VAL A 33 22.01 -13.00 -8.37
CA VAL A 33 21.03 -12.60 -9.38
C VAL A 33 21.20 -11.13 -9.73
N SER A 34 21.39 -10.80 -11.01
CA SER A 34 21.49 -9.41 -11.47
C SER A 34 20.11 -8.86 -11.78
N VAL A 35 19.79 -7.67 -11.22
CA VAL A 35 18.57 -6.90 -11.47
C VAL A 35 18.92 -5.46 -11.80
N THR A 36 18.06 -4.77 -12.55
CA THR A 36 18.26 -3.36 -12.90
C THR A 36 17.53 -2.46 -11.89
N ASP A 37 18.22 -1.50 -11.29
CA ASP A 37 17.63 -0.53 -10.38
C ASP A 37 16.95 0.64 -11.12
N ALA A 38 16.31 1.55 -10.38
CA ALA A 38 15.64 2.73 -10.91
C ALA A 38 16.54 3.68 -11.69
N SER A 39 17.86 3.62 -11.48
CA SER A 39 18.86 4.44 -12.20
C SER A 39 19.38 3.77 -13.48
N GLY A 40 18.91 2.56 -13.79
CA GLY A 40 19.39 1.74 -14.91
C GLY A 40 20.68 0.95 -14.60
N LYS A 41 21.16 0.97 -13.37
CA LYS A 41 22.37 0.22 -12.96
C LYS A 41 22.03 -1.22 -12.62
N GLN A 42 22.99 -2.12 -12.94
CA GLN A 42 22.91 -3.51 -12.52
C GLN A 42 23.29 -3.65 -11.03
N VAL A 43 22.41 -4.26 -10.26
CA VAL A 43 22.61 -4.63 -8.86
C VAL A 43 22.65 -6.14 -8.76
N VAL A 44 23.75 -6.68 -8.22
CA VAL A 44 23.90 -8.12 -8.00
C VAL A 44 23.44 -8.45 -6.59
N VAL A 45 22.37 -9.25 -6.46
CA VAL A 45 21.83 -9.72 -5.19
C VAL A 45 22.34 -11.15 -4.95
N SER A 46 23.28 -11.31 -4.03
CA SER A 46 23.86 -12.61 -3.65
C SER A 46 23.21 -13.20 -2.40
N ASP A 47 22.62 -12.37 -1.55
CA ASP A 47 21.92 -12.79 -0.33
C ASP A 47 20.65 -11.92 -0.13
N SER A 48 19.52 -12.58 -0.02
CA SER A 48 18.22 -11.98 0.27
C SER A 48 17.55 -12.60 1.51
N SER A 49 18.33 -13.08 2.47
CA SER A 49 17.83 -13.74 3.68
C SER A 49 17.32 -12.76 4.73
N CYS A 50 17.87 -11.54 4.79
CA CYS A 50 17.51 -10.51 5.76
C CYS A 50 17.21 -9.18 5.03
N ILE A 51 15.91 -8.91 4.81
CA ILE A 51 15.43 -7.81 3.97
C ILE A 51 14.96 -6.65 4.84
N ILE A 52 15.44 -5.45 4.57
CA ILE A 52 14.75 -4.21 4.94
C ILE A 52 13.90 -3.76 3.75
N SER A 53 12.61 -3.58 3.98
CA SER A 53 11.68 -3.11 2.96
C SER A 53 11.18 -1.71 3.28
N VAL A 54 11.41 -0.77 2.36
CA VAL A 54 11.00 0.63 2.46
C VAL A 54 10.04 0.97 1.31
N GLY A 55 8.82 1.26 1.68
CA GLY A 55 7.69 1.54 0.78
C GLY A 55 6.65 0.44 0.78
N THR A 56 5.40 0.83 1.06
CA THR A 56 4.27 -0.09 1.26
C THR A 56 4.06 -1.05 0.08
N ALA A 57 4.18 -0.56 -1.17
CA ALA A 57 4.08 -1.42 -2.37
C ALA A 57 5.18 -2.49 -2.44
N ASN A 58 6.39 -2.17 -2.00
CA ASN A 58 7.50 -3.13 -1.99
C ASN A 58 7.25 -4.22 -0.95
N THR A 59 6.83 -3.81 0.25
CA THR A 59 6.50 -4.73 1.34
C THR A 59 5.33 -5.64 0.95
N GLU A 60 4.24 -5.09 0.41
CA GLU A 60 3.10 -5.85 -0.11
C GLU A 60 3.56 -6.88 -1.15
N THR A 61 4.43 -6.48 -2.08
CA THR A 61 4.97 -7.38 -3.11
C THR A 61 5.77 -8.53 -2.51
N ILE A 62 6.65 -8.26 -1.54
CA ILE A 62 7.46 -9.29 -0.87
C ILE A 62 6.57 -10.32 -0.17
N TYR A 63 5.52 -9.86 0.53
CA TYR A 63 4.56 -10.75 1.18
C TYR A 63 3.72 -11.54 0.17
N ALA A 64 3.24 -10.90 -0.90
CA ALA A 64 2.50 -11.57 -1.97
C ALA A 64 3.31 -12.66 -2.68
N LEU A 65 4.63 -12.49 -2.79
CA LEU A 65 5.55 -13.51 -3.32
C LEU A 65 5.84 -14.64 -2.32
N GLY A 66 5.36 -14.53 -1.07
CA GLY A 66 5.60 -15.53 -0.01
C GLY A 66 6.97 -15.42 0.63
N ALA A 67 7.66 -14.27 0.51
CA ALA A 67 8.97 -14.03 1.09
C ALA A 67 8.94 -13.17 2.37
N GLY A 68 7.76 -12.94 2.96
CA GLY A 68 7.59 -12.11 4.15
C GLY A 68 8.44 -12.52 5.35
N SER A 69 8.72 -13.81 5.53
CA SER A 69 9.58 -14.31 6.61
C SER A 69 11.04 -13.85 6.53
N ARG A 70 11.48 -13.31 5.38
CA ARG A 70 12.82 -12.73 5.20
C ARG A 70 12.88 -11.26 5.60
N VAL A 71 11.73 -10.59 5.84
CA VAL A 71 11.67 -9.17 6.18
C VAL A 71 12.00 -8.99 7.66
N VAL A 72 13.02 -8.20 7.96
CA VAL A 72 13.49 -7.95 9.33
C VAL A 72 13.22 -6.52 9.81
N GLY A 73 12.74 -5.65 8.93
CA GLY A 73 12.34 -4.29 9.26
C GLY A 73 11.65 -3.61 8.09
N VAL A 74 10.74 -2.68 8.41
CA VAL A 74 9.90 -1.98 7.44
C VAL A 74 9.76 -0.51 7.80
N ASP A 75 9.41 0.35 6.82
CA ASP A 75 9.05 1.73 7.08
C ASP A 75 7.72 1.84 7.86
N ASN A 76 7.48 3.02 8.44
CA ASN A 76 6.30 3.24 9.28
C ASN A 76 4.99 2.94 8.56
N SER A 77 4.86 3.34 7.29
CA SER A 77 3.64 3.12 6.51
C SER A 77 3.42 1.64 6.23
N SER A 78 4.46 0.88 5.91
CA SER A 78 4.36 -0.57 5.74
C SER A 78 3.88 -1.25 7.02
N ALA A 79 4.44 -0.89 8.19
CA ALA A 79 4.00 -1.43 9.47
C ALA A 79 2.57 -1.02 9.86
N GLU A 80 2.08 0.11 9.35
CA GLU A 80 0.73 0.61 9.63
C GLU A 80 -0.34 -0.04 8.76
N TYR A 81 -0.03 -0.31 7.49
CA TYR A 81 -1.01 -0.73 6.50
C TYR A 81 -0.92 -2.20 6.08
N ILE A 82 0.15 -2.91 6.45
CA ILE A 82 0.34 -4.34 6.17
C ILE A 82 0.37 -5.10 7.49
N GLU A 83 -0.72 -5.81 7.80
CA GLU A 83 -0.93 -6.47 9.08
C GLU A 83 0.22 -7.43 9.44
N GLU A 84 0.69 -8.22 8.48
CA GLU A 84 1.76 -9.19 8.65
C GLU A 84 3.11 -8.53 9.02
N SER A 85 3.29 -7.25 8.70
CA SER A 85 4.50 -6.50 9.02
C SER A 85 4.37 -5.60 10.26
N ALA A 86 3.20 -5.52 10.87
CA ALA A 86 2.88 -4.57 11.96
C ALA A 86 3.80 -4.70 13.19
N GLN A 87 4.29 -5.91 13.48
CA GLN A 87 5.13 -6.20 14.63
C GLN A 87 6.64 -6.14 14.31
N LEU A 88 7.02 -5.92 13.05
CA LEU A 88 8.43 -5.81 12.69
C LEU A 88 9.05 -4.50 13.18
N PRO A 89 10.38 -4.47 13.37
CA PRO A 89 11.12 -3.23 13.64
C PRO A 89 10.81 -2.15 12.61
N LYS A 90 10.45 -0.95 13.10
CA LYS A 90 10.13 0.22 12.28
C LYS A 90 11.40 1.03 12.04
N VAL A 91 11.77 1.21 10.78
CA VAL A 91 12.96 1.95 10.38
C VAL A 91 12.75 3.45 10.14
N GLY A 92 11.57 3.94 10.50
CA GLY A 92 11.20 5.35 10.39
C GLY A 92 10.32 5.67 9.16
N PRO A 93 9.95 6.95 9.00
CA PRO A 93 9.23 7.39 7.82
C PRO A 93 10.11 7.29 6.57
N ARG A 94 9.54 6.89 5.42
CA ARG A 94 10.26 6.71 4.16
C ARG A 94 11.11 7.93 3.74
N ALA A 95 10.63 9.14 3.99
CA ALA A 95 11.34 10.38 3.61
C ALA A 95 12.47 10.77 4.56
N THR A 96 12.55 10.19 5.78
CA THR A 96 13.49 10.57 6.84
C THR A 96 14.09 9.34 7.51
N LEU A 97 14.67 8.44 6.70
CA LEU A 97 15.32 7.21 7.17
C LEU A 97 16.61 7.51 7.94
N SER A 98 16.98 6.60 8.84
CA SER A 98 18.28 6.60 9.52
C SER A 98 19.12 5.41 9.07
N ALA A 99 20.31 5.68 8.55
CA ALA A 99 21.23 4.62 8.14
C ALA A 99 21.65 3.77 9.33
N GLU A 100 21.96 4.38 10.48
CA GLU A 100 22.36 3.66 11.70
C GLU A 100 21.28 2.69 12.15
N GLY A 101 20.02 3.15 12.26
CA GLY A 101 18.89 2.31 12.67
C GLY A 101 18.65 1.12 11.73
N ILE A 102 18.82 1.33 10.43
CA ILE A 102 18.64 0.27 9.42
C ILE A 102 19.82 -0.72 9.47
N LEU A 103 21.06 -0.24 9.48
CA LEU A 103 22.24 -1.09 9.48
C LEU A 103 22.40 -1.89 10.78
N ALA A 104 21.89 -1.39 11.90
CA ALA A 104 21.84 -2.12 13.17
C ALA A 104 21.03 -3.43 13.10
N LEU A 105 20.08 -3.53 12.17
CA LEU A 105 19.30 -4.76 11.90
C LEU A 105 20.08 -5.79 11.05
N LYS A 106 21.31 -5.46 10.64
CA LYS A 106 22.22 -6.33 9.85
C LYS A 106 21.55 -6.90 8.58
N PRO A 107 20.94 -6.07 7.74
CA PRO A 107 20.32 -6.54 6.52
C PRO A 107 21.35 -7.08 5.53
N THR A 108 20.95 -8.06 4.72
CA THR A 108 21.69 -8.52 3.54
C THR A 108 21.21 -7.82 2.27
N LEU A 109 19.96 -7.35 2.27
CA LEU A 109 19.32 -6.64 1.17
C LEU A 109 18.44 -5.50 1.70
N ILE A 110 18.59 -4.31 1.13
CA ILE A 110 17.69 -3.18 1.33
C ILE A 110 16.92 -2.96 0.02
N ILE A 111 15.58 -2.99 0.07
CA ILE A 111 14.70 -2.66 -1.06
C ILE A 111 14.00 -1.35 -0.72
N ALA A 112 14.23 -0.31 -1.50
CA ALA A 112 13.67 1.02 -1.26
C ALA A 112 13.13 1.64 -2.55
N ASN A 113 12.18 2.56 -2.42
CA ASN A 113 11.73 3.38 -3.55
C ASN A 113 12.74 4.50 -3.86
N ALA A 114 12.74 5.01 -5.08
CA ALA A 114 13.59 6.12 -5.52
C ALA A 114 13.32 7.45 -4.78
N ASP A 115 12.13 7.60 -4.20
CA ASP A 115 11.73 8.73 -3.35
C ASP A 115 11.99 8.49 -1.85
N ALA A 116 12.67 7.42 -1.48
CA ALA A 116 13.14 7.19 -0.12
C ALA A 116 14.33 8.12 0.19
N GLY A 117 14.37 8.62 1.42
CA GLY A 117 15.38 9.63 1.73
C GLY A 117 15.69 9.82 3.21
N PRO A 118 16.53 10.81 3.46
CA PRO A 118 17.17 11.74 2.52
C PRO A 118 18.13 11.02 1.54
N PRO A 119 18.46 11.60 0.36
CA PRO A 119 19.31 10.93 -0.65
C PRO A 119 20.65 10.43 -0.11
N GLN A 120 21.23 11.14 0.86
CA GLN A 120 22.49 10.77 1.52
C GLN A 120 22.41 9.41 2.22
N VAL A 121 21.23 9.02 2.72
CA VAL A 121 21.02 7.73 3.39
C VAL A 121 21.17 6.57 2.39
N ILE A 122 20.66 6.73 1.16
CA ILE A 122 20.82 5.71 0.12
C ILE A 122 22.30 5.51 -0.24
N GLU A 123 23.07 6.60 -0.32
CA GLU A 123 24.51 6.50 -0.56
C GLU A 123 25.26 5.87 0.65
N GLN A 124 24.82 6.13 1.87
CA GLN A 124 25.36 5.46 3.06
C GLN A 124 25.10 3.95 3.06
N PHE A 125 23.92 3.51 2.62
CA PHE A 125 23.62 2.08 2.45
C PHE A 125 24.58 1.43 1.46
N LYS A 126 24.78 2.05 0.29
CA LYS A 126 25.73 1.55 -0.73
C LYS A 126 27.17 1.52 -0.22
N ALA A 127 27.57 2.56 0.50
CA ALA A 127 28.92 2.66 1.09
C ALA A 127 29.16 1.63 2.21
N SER A 128 28.11 1.17 2.89
CA SER A 128 28.22 0.13 3.95
C SER A 128 28.48 -1.28 3.41
N GLY A 129 28.42 -1.47 2.09
CA GLY A 129 28.55 -2.78 1.45
C GLY A 129 27.26 -3.64 1.46
N VAL A 130 26.16 -3.13 2.02
CA VAL A 130 24.87 -3.82 1.97
C VAL A 130 24.25 -3.66 0.58
N THR A 131 23.83 -4.77 -0.02
CA THR A 131 23.13 -4.74 -1.30
C THR A 131 21.89 -3.86 -1.20
N THR A 132 21.83 -2.80 -2.00
CA THR A 132 20.72 -1.82 -1.98
C THR A 132 20.09 -1.76 -3.36
N LEU A 133 18.83 -2.17 -3.44
CA LEU A 133 17.99 -2.15 -4.64
C LEU A 133 17.02 -0.98 -4.55
N VAL A 134 17.20 0.01 -5.42
CA VAL A 134 16.32 1.17 -5.51
C VAL A 134 15.33 0.96 -6.66
N LEU A 135 14.05 1.03 -6.37
CA LEU A 135 12.96 0.79 -7.32
C LEU A 135 12.26 2.09 -7.73
N PRO A 136 11.69 2.16 -8.95
CA PRO A 136 11.01 3.36 -9.41
C PRO A 136 9.80 3.70 -8.52
N SER A 137 9.46 5.00 -8.41
CA SER A 137 8.38 5.52 -7.57
C SER A 137 7.21 6.12 -8.33
N ASN A 138 7.14 5.98 -9.65
CA ASN A 138 6.02 6.45 -10.47
C ASN A 138 4.75 5.64 -10.18
N TYR A 139 3.61 6.31 -10.24
CA TYR A 139 2.30 5.69 -9.99
C TYR A 139 1.65 5.25 -11.32
N THR A 140 2.20 4.23 -11.98
CA THR A 140 1.60 3.60 -13.16
C THR A 140 1.50 2.09 -12.96
N VAL A 141 0.49 1.46 -13.57
CA VAL A 141 0.32 0.00 -13.50
C VAL A 141 1.55 -0.73 -14.03
N GLU A 142 2.17 -0.19 -15.09
CA GLU A 142 3.40 -0.77 -15.64
C GLU A 142 4.56 -0.71 -14.64
N THR A 143 4.72 0.41 -13.93
CA THR A 143 5.73 0.52 -12.85
C THR A 143 5.49 -0.52 -11.75
N VAL A 144 4.25 -0.80 -11.39
CA VAL A 144 3.93 -1.86 -10.42
C VAL A 144 4.42 -3.22 -10.92
N LYS A 145 4.14 -3.57 -12.17
CA LYS A 145 4.59 -4.85 -12.76
C LYS A 145 6.12 -4.94 -12.85
N VAL A 146 6.79 -3.84 -13.23
CA VAL A 146 8.26 -3.76 -13.22
C VAL A 146 8.80 -4.02 -11.81
N LYS A 147 8.23 -3.38 -10.78
CA LYS A 147 8.64 -3.60 -9.38
C LYS A 147 8.41 -5.05 -8.95
N VAL A 148 7.25 -5.62 -9.24
CA VAL A 148 6.93 -7.02 -8.92
C VAL A 148 7.98 -7.96 -9.54
N ARG A 149 8.27 -7.83 -10.83
CA ARG A 149 9.26 -8.66 -11.51
C ARG A 149 10.66 -8.47 -10.97
N THR A 150 11.05 -7.22 -10.69
CA THR A 150 12.39 -6.90 -10.16
C THR A 150 12.58 -7.46 -8.75
N ILE A 151 11.59 -7.29 -7.87
CA ILE A 151 11.60 -7.88 -6.52
C ILE A 151 11.63 -9.41 -6.62
N ALA A 152 10.73 -10.01 -7.39
CA ALA A 152 10.67 -11.46 -7.56
C ALA A 152 12.01 -12.03 -8.03
N ARG A 153 12.63 -11.42 -9.04
CA ARG A 153 13.95 -11.82 -9.53
C ARG A 153 15.02 -11.67 -8.47
N SER A 154 15.04 -10.55 -7.73
CA SER A 154 16.01 -10.34 -6.64
C SER A 154 15.91 -11.36 -5.50
N LEU A 155 14.75 -12.01 -5.38
CA LEU A 155 14.44 -13.04 -4.39
C LEU A 155 14.51 -14.48 -4.94
N SER A 156 14.86 -14.65 -6.24
CA SER A 156 14.83 -15.93 -6.97
C SER A 156 13.43 -16.58 -7.00
N LEU A 157 12.41 -15.75 -7.24
CA LEU A 157 11.00 -16.13 -7.27
C LEU A 157 10.32 -15.69 -8.58
N GLU A 158 11.05 -15.74 -9.72
CA GLU A 158 10.62 -15.19 -11.01
C GLU A 158 9.27 -15.74 -11.47
N ALA A 159 9.03 -17.05 -11.31
CA ALA A 159 7.77 -17.67 -11.72
C ALA A 159 6.57 -17.05 -10.95
N LYS A 160 6.70 -16.86 -9.64
CA LYS A 160 5.68 -16.19 -8.82
C LYS A 160 5.53 -14.71 -9.19
N GLY A 161 6.63 -14.06 -9.58
CA GLY A 161 6.61 -12.69 -10.06
C GLY A 161 5.81 -12.52 -11.33
N GLU A 162 5.95 -13.43 -12.30
CA GLU A 162 5.16 -13.43 -13.53
C GLU A 162 3.68 -13.74 -13.26
N GLU A 163 3.39 -14.71 -12.39
CA GLU A 163 2.02 -15.01 -11.97
C GLU A 163 1.34 -13.77 -11.34
N LEU A 164 2.04 -13.09 -10.42
CA LEU A 164 1.53 -11.88 -9.77
C LEU A 164 1.37 -10.72 -10.77
N ALA A 165 2.31 -10.53 -11.70
CA ALA A 165 2.20 -9.51 -12.75
C ALA A 165 1.02 -9.78 -13.70
N ASN A 166 0.80 -11.04 -14.07
CA ASN A 166 -0.33 -11.45 -14.90
C ASN A 166 -1.68 -11.26 -14.17
N SER A 167 -1.74 -11.47 -12.86
CA SER A 167 -2.96 -11.21 -12.08
C SER A 167 -3.32 -9.73 -12.08
N ILE A 168 -2.33 -8.83 -12.05
CA ILE A 168 -2.56 -7.38 -12.16
C ILE A 168 -3.17 -7.06 -13.54
N ASP A 169 -2.63 -7.61 -14.61
CA ASP A 169 -3.16 -7.40 -15.96
C ASP A 169 -4.60 -7.90 -16.09
N HIS A 170 -4.90 -9.08 -15.53
CA HIS A 170 -6.26 -9.63 -15.51
C HIS A 170 -7.25 -8.72 -14.76
N ASP A 171 -6.91 -8.30 -13.54
CA ASP A 171 -7.75 -7.40 -12.74
C ASP A 171 -7.99 -6.06 -13.45
N MET A 172 -6.95 -5.51 -14.13
CA MET A 172 -7.08 -4.29 -14.92
C MET A 172 -7.96 -4.48 -16.17
N GLN A 173 -7.90 -5.64 -16.83
CA GLN A 173 -8.79 -5.96 -17.94
C GLN A 173 -10.25 -6.02 -17.49
N GLU A 174 -10.53 -6.64 -16.34
CA GLU A 174 -11.88 -6.65 -15.77
C GLU A 174 -12.37 -5.24 -15.41
N ALA A 175 -11.52 -4.41 -14.80
CA ALA A 175 -11.84 -3.01 -14.50
C ALA A 175 -12.16 -2.21 -15.77
N ASN A 176 -11.36 -2.36 -16.82
CA ASN A 176 -11.57 -1.70 -18.11
C ASN A 176 -12.85 -2.19 -18.81
N ALA A 177 -13.17 -3.48 -18.73
CA ALA A 177 -14.42 -4.02 -19.28
C ALA A 177 -15.66 -3.40 -18.60
N LEU A 178 -15.60 -3.14 -17.29
CA LEU A 178 -16.63 -2.40 -16.56
C LEU A 178 -16.69 -0.94 -17.03
N LEU A 179 -15.55 -0.25 -17.10
CA LEU A 179 -15.46 1.16 -17.52
C LEU A 179 -16.02 1.40 -18.92
N ASN A 180 -15.84 0.46 -19.85
CA ASN A 180 -16.41 0.57 -21.21
C ASN A 180 -17.95 0.61 -21.22
N ARG A 181 -18.58 0.26 -20.11
CA ARG A 181 -20.05 0.32 -19.92
C ARG A 181 -20.48 1.56 -19.13
N ALA A 182 -19.54 2.30 -18.55
CA ALA A 182 -19.84 3.51 -17.78
C ALA A 182 -20.35 4.63 -18.70
N GLN A 183 -21.41 5.33 -18.27
CA GLN A 183 -22.06 6.36 -19.06
C GLN A 183 -21.62 7.78 -18.68
N SER A 184 -20.83 7.93 -17.61
CA SER A 184 -20.40 9.21 -17.07
C SER A 184 -18.95 9.18 -16.60
N LYS A 185 -18.38 10.36 -16.38
CA LYS A 185 -17.08 10.54 -15.73
C LYS A 185 -17.27 11.47 -14.53
N PRO A 186 -17.57 10.92 -13.33
CA PRO A 186 -17.87 11.74 -12.18
C PRO A 186 -16.63 12.54 -11.73
N LYS A 187 -16.87 13.77 -11.27
CA LYS A 187 -15.87 14.57 -10.55
C LYS A 187 -15.70 13.99 -9.15
N VAL A 188 -14.53 13.47 -8.86
CA VAL A 188 -14.21 12.79 -7.60
C VAL A 188 -13.22 13.62 -6.81
N LEU A 189 -13.65 14.20 -5.72
CA LEU A 189 -12.78 14.93 -4.81
C LEU A 189 -12.34 14.01 -3.65
N PHE A 190 -11.04 13.77 -3.55
CA PHE A 190 -10.51 13.14 -2.35
C PHE A 190 -10.36 14.14 -1.23
N VAL A 191 -10.89 13.75 -0.07
CA VAL A 191 -10.69 14.48 1.18
C VAL A 191 -10.09 13.54 2.22
N GLY A 192 -9.19 14.05 3.05
CA GLY A 192 -8.56 13.27 4.09
C GLY A 192 -8.02 14.13 5.20
N ARG A 193 -7.58 13.47 6.27
CA ARG A 193 -6.87 14.14 7.34
C ARG A 193 -5.57 13.37 7.56
N GLY A 194 -4.46 13.95 7.11
CA GLY A 194 -3.13 13.37 7.30
C GLY A 194 -2.77 13.22 8.78
N PRO A 195 -1.86 12.29 9.13
CA PRO A 195 -1.48 12.03 10.52
C PRO A 195 -0.93 13.27 11.25
N ASN A 196 -0.30 14.19 10.54
CA ASN A 196 0.31 15.41 11.08
C ASN A 196 -0.36 16.70 10.56
N MET A 197 -1.54 16.60 9.95
CA MET A 197 -2.27 17.75 9.45
C MET A 197 -3.47 18.06 10.34
N PRO A 198 -3.51 19.24 10.96
CA PRO A 198 -4.61 19.60 11.85
C PRO A 198 -5.93 19.76 11.10
N ASN A 199 -5.86 20.17 9.85
CA ASN A 199 -7.01 20.45 8.99
C ASN A 199 -7.25 19.35 7.95
N ALA A 200 -8.46 19.29 7.43
CA ALA A 200 -8.78 18.43 6.30
C ALA A 200 -8.02 18.89 5.05
N THR A 201 -7.57 17.92 4.24
CA THR A 201 -6.80 18.14 3.02
C THR A 201 -7.50 17.56 1.82
N MET A 202 -7.19 18.08 0.65
CA MET A 202 -7.59 17.57 -0.66
C MET A 202 -6.36 17.17 -1.47
N SER A 203 -6.52 16.19 -2.37
CA SER A 203 -5.46 15.69 -3.25
C SER A 203 -5.52 16.36 -4.62
N GLY A 204 -4.41 16.97 -5.04
CA GLY A 204 -4.18 17.44 -6.40
C GLY A 204 -3.53 16.36 -7.27
N THR A 205 -2.89 16.81 -8.36
CA THR A 205 -2.22 15.94 -9.34
C THR A 205 -0.93 15.31 -8.80
N GLY A 206 -0.46 14.27 -9.48
CA GLY A 206 0.83 13.62 -9.16
C GLY A 206 0.81 12.79 -7.88
N THR A 207 -0.35 12.39 -7.40
CA THR A 207 -0.53 11.52 -6.24
C THR A 207 -1.04 10.14 -6.65
N THR A 208 -0.89 9.16 -5.79
CA THR A 208 -1.53 7.83 -5.95
C THR A 208 -3.04 7.95 -6.10
N ILE A 209 -3.62 8.89 -5.38
CA ILE A 209 -5.07 9.16 -5.37
C ILE A 209 -5.54 9.67 -6.72
N ASP A 210 -4.84 10.64 -7.28
CA ASP A 210 -5.12 11.20 -8.60
C ASP A 210 -5.11 10.10 -9.68
N GLU A 211 -4.08 9.27 -9.67
CA GLU A 211 -3.97 8.16 -10.62
C GLU A 211 -5.08 7.10 -10.40
N MET A 212 -5.41 6.77 -9.14
CA MET A 212 -6.50 5.85 -8.85
C MET A 212 -7.87 6.38 -9.31
N ILE A 213 -8.14 7.68 -9.12
CA ILE A 213 -9.35 8.33 -9.63
C ILE A 213 -9.39 8.22 -11.16
N ARG A 214 -8.28 8.51 -11.83
CA ARG A 214 -8.18 8.44 -13.29
C ARG A 214 -8.39 7.01 -13.81
N LEU A 215 -7.74 6.03 -13.21
CA LEU A 215 -7.85 4.61 -13.58
C LEU A 215 -9.26 4.08 -13.37
N ALA A 216 -9.99 4.59 -12.38
CA ALA A 216 -11.37 4.22 -12.11
C ALA A 216 -12.41 5.03 -12.92
N GLY A 217 -11.98 5.81 -13.92
CA GLY A 217 -12.86 6.54 -14.81
C GLY A 217 -13.46 7.82 -14.22
N GLY A 218 -12.96 8.28 -13.07
CA GLY A 218 -13.30 9.59 -12.49
C GLY A 218 -12.43 10.72 -13.03
N VAL A 219 -12.78 11.94 -12.66
CA VAL A 219 -12.01 13.17 -12.93
C VAL A 219 -11.67 13.81 -11.58
N ASN A 220 -10.38 14.01 -11.30
CA ASN A 220 -9.97 14.81 -10.15
C ASN A 220 -10.15 16.30 -10.48
N PRO A 221 -11.05 17.02 -9.78
CA PRO A 221 -11.26 18.44 -10.06
C PRO A 221 -10.13 19.35 -9.56
N MET A 222 -9.18 18.82 -8.77
CA MET A 222 -8.05 19.54 -8.19
C MET A 222 -6.80 19.47 -9.09
N SER A 223 -6.89 19.89 -10.35
CA SER A 223 -5.80 19.82 -11.33
C SER A 223 -4.79 20.97 -11.25
N GLU A 224 -5.09 22.03 -10.48
CA GLU A 224 -4.29 23.26 -10.45
C GLU A 224 -3.04 23.19 -9.55
N PHE A 225 -2.87 22.09 -8.79
CA PHE A 225 -1.72 21.92 -7.93
C PHE A 225 -1.28 20.46 -7.84
N GLN A 226 -0.03 20.26 -7.43
CA GLN A 226 0.52 18.94 -7.15
C GLN A 226 0.51 18.62 -5.66
N GLY A 227 0.35 17.34 -5.32
CA GLY A 227 0.39 16.86 -3.94
C GLY A 227 -0.89 17.15 -3.16
N PHE A 228 -0.74 17.57 -1.91
CA PHE A 228 -1.86 17.80 -1.00
C PHE A 228 -1.91 19.25 -0.56
N ARG A 229 -3.12 19.79 -0.43
CA ARG A 229 -3.38 21.13 0.15
C ARG A 229 -4.50 21.08 1.17
N GLU A 230 -4.49 22.02 2.10
CA GLU A 230 -5.62 22.24 3.01
C GLU A 230 -6.89 22.60 2.23
N MET A 231 -8.03 22.13 2.73
CA MET A 231 -9.33 22.43 2.16
C MET A 231 -9.74 23.87 2.48
N THR A 232 -10.35 24.53 1.50
CA THR A 232 -11.07 25.79 1.70
C THR A 232 -12.49 25.65 1.16
N ASP A 233 -13.46 26.36 1.75
CA ASP A 233 -14.85 26.37 1.28
C ASP A 233 -14.93 26.71 -0.20
N GLU A 234 -14.22 27.77 -0.62
CA GLU A 234 -14.21 28.25 -2.00
C GLU A 234 -13.70 27.18 -2.99
N ALA A 235 -12.55 26.57 -2.71
CA ALA A 235 -11.95 25.56 -3.60
C ALA A 235 -12.87 24.34 -3.75
N VAL A 236 -13.48 23.88 -2.66
CA VAL A 236 -14.36 22.71 -2.66
C VAL A 236 -15.68 22.98 -3.38
N VAL A 237 -16.29 24.17 -3.15
CA VAL A 237 -17.52 24.57 -3.82
C VAL A 237 -17.29 24.77 -5.31
N ASN A 238 -16.20 25.43 -5.72
CA ASN A 238 -15.86 25.63 -7.12
C ASN A 238 -15.54 24.31 -7.86
N ALA A 239 -14.93 23.34 -7.17
CA ALA A 239 -14.70 21.99 -7.70
C ALA A 239 -15.99 21.28 -8.06
N ALA A 240 -17.09 21.58 -7.33
CA ALA A 240 -18.40 20.98 -7.50
C ALA A 240 -18.34 19.45 -7.71
N PRO A 241 -17.75 18.68 -6.78
CA PRO A 241 -17.60 17.24 -6.94
C PRO A 241 -18.95 16.53 -6.94
N ASP A 242 -19.05 15.46 -7.74
CA ASP A 242 -20.20 14.53 -7.77
C ASP A 242 -20.08 13.48 -6.67
N LEU A 243 -18.86 13.23 -6.19
CA LEU A 243 -18.51 12.23 -5.20
C LEU A 243 -17.34 12.70 -4.34
N ILE A 244 -17.44 12.46 -3.02
CA ILE A 244 -16.32 12.59 -2.07
C ILE A 244 -15.72 11.22 -1.83
N LEU A 245 -14.42 11.10 -2.09
CA LEU A 245 -13.62 9.92 -1.80
C LEU A 245 -12.84 10.17 -0.51
N ILE A 246 -12.85 9.23 0.41
CA ILE A 246 -12.18 9.35 1.72
C ILE A 246 -11.66 7.99 2.16
N THR A 247 -10.54 7.95 2.89
CA THR A 247 -10.09 6.68 3.46
C THR A 247 -11.02 6.23 4.59
N GLN A 248 -11.15 4.91 4.77
CA GLN A 248 -12.01 4.32 5.81
C GLN A 248 -11.66 4.87 7.19
N ARG A 249 -10.37 4.93 7.52
CA ARG A 249 -9.89 5.47 8.80
C ARG A 249 -10.24 6.94 8.99
N SER A 250 -10.07 7.77 7.94
CA SER A 250 -10.44 9.19 7.99
C SER A 250 -11.95 9.37 8.12
N PHE A 251 -12.74 8.54 7.45
CA PHE A 251 -14.19 8.53 7.54
C PHE A 251 -14.67 8.24 8.97
N GLU A 252 -14.13 7.19 9.61
CA GLU A 252 -14.46 6.82 10.99
C GLU A 252 -14.04 7.90 11.99
N ARG A 253 -12.82 8.42 11.88
CA ARG A 253 -12.31 9.52 12.72
C ARG A 253 -13.12 10.80 12.59
N SER A 254 -13.72 11.04 11.44
CA SER A 254 -14.57 12.21 11.22
C SER A 254 -15.98 12.06 11.78
N GLY A 255 -16.36 10.86 12.21
CA GLY A 255 -17.72 10.58 12.70
C GLY A 255 -18.69 10.22 11.57
N GLY A 256 -18.20 9.58 10.50
CA GLY A 256 -19.01 9.13 9.38
C GLY A 256 -19.45 10.28 8.46
N ILE A 257 -20.55 10.05 7.74
CA ILE A 257 -21.09 11.02 6.76
C ILE A 257 -21.30 12.39 7.39
N GLU A 258 -21.95 12.46 8.57
CA GLU A 258 -22.25 13.71 9.25
C GLU A 258 -20.99 14.51 9.61
N GLY A 259 -19.91 13.83 9.93
CA GLY A 259 -18.63 14.47 10.19
C GLY A 259 -17.94 14.98 8.94
N VAL A 260 -18.01 14.24 7.83
CA VAL A 260 -17.43 14.67 6.55
C VAL A 260 -18.20 15.84 5.95
N LEU A 261 -19.52 15.91 6.14
CA LEU A 261 -20.33 17.06 5.74
C LEU A 261 -19.95 18.37 6.43
N LYS A 262 -19.26 18.29 7.58
CA LYS A 262 -18.73 19.48 8.28
C LYS A 262 -17.37 19.95 7.75
N PHE A 263 -16.76 19.22 6.81
CA PHE A 263 -15.53 19.69 6.18
C PHE A 263 -15.81 20.91 5.32
N PRO A 264 -14.83 21.83 5.17
CA PRO A 264 -15.00 23.08 4.44
C PRO A 264 -15.66 22.87 3.07
N GLY A 265 -16.78 23.55 2.81
CA GLY A 265 -17.50 23.56 1.55
C GLY A 265 -18.24 22.28 1.16
N VAL A 266 -18.00 21.12 1.80
CA VAL A 266 -18.51 19.82 1.36
C VAL A 266 -20.04 19.78 1.31
N ALA A 267 -20.74 20.26 2.33
CA ALA A 267 -22.21 20.25 2.38
C ALA A 267 -22.88 21.06 1.25
N LEU A 268 -22.18 22.00 0.67
CA LEU A 268 -22.68 22.88 -0.41
C LEU A 268 -22.52 22.25 -1.80
N THR A 269 -21.69 21.21 -1.93
CA THR A 269 -21.42 20.52 -3.21
C THR A 269 -22.55 19.59 -3.63
N PRO A 270 -22.61 19.17 -4.91
CA PRO A 270 -23.49 18.08 -5.36
C PRO A 270 -23.27 16.78 -4.55
N ALA A 271 -22.01 16.42 -4.30
CA ALA A 271 -21.66 15.25 -3.48
C ALA A 271 -22.23 15.32 -2.07
N GLY A 272 -22.09 16.48 -1.41
CA GLY A 272 -22.58 16.69 -0.03
C GLY A 272 -24.11 16.67 0.02
N LYS A 273 -24.80 17.37 -0.89
CA LYS A 273 -26.26 17.40 -0.99
C LYS A 273 -26.86 16.01 -1.22
N ASN A 274 -26.21 15.20 -2.06
CA ASN A 274 -26.63 13.82 -2.37
C ASN A 274 -26.04 12.80 -1.39
N ARG A 275 -25.29 13.24 -0.36
CA ARG A 275 -24.61 12.39 0.63
C ARG A 275 -23.71 11.32 0.00
N ARG A 276 -23.17 11.60 -1.20
CA ARG A 276 -22.34 10.67 -1.97
C ARG A 276 -20.91 10.73 -1.47
N ILE A 277 -20.70 10.14 -0.29
CA ILE A 277 -19.40 10.03 0.40
C ILE A 277 -19.03 8.56 0.40
N VAL A 278 -17.86 8.25 -0.18
CA VAL A 278 -17.41 6.88 -0.45
C VAL A 278 -16.13 6.61 0.34
N PRO A 279 -16.24 5.86 1.44
CA PRO A 279 -15.07 5.38 2.14
C PRO A 279 -14.42 4.21 1.38
N VAL A 280 -13.08 4.19 1.37
CA VAL A 280 -12.27 3.15 0.74
C VAL A 280 -11.10 2.74 1.63
N THR A 281 -10.60 1.54 1.43
CA THR A 281 -9.46 1.01 2.16
C THR A 281 -8.23 1.91 2.00
N ASP A 282 -7.60 2.28 3.11
CA ASP A 282 -6.42 3.15 3.13
C ASP A 282 -5.29 2.59 2.25
N MET A 283 -5.14 1.27 2.21
CA MET A 283 -4.11 0.57 1.43
C MET A 283 -4.12 0.94 -0.07
N TYR A 284 -5.29 1.22 -0.66
CA TYR A 284 -5.41 1.60 -2.08
C TYR A 284 -4.62 2.87 -2.42
N PHE A 285 -4.49 3.79 -1.46
CA PHE A 285 -3.79 5.05 -1.66
C PHE A 285 -2.37 5.06 -1.11
N GLN A 286 -2.07 4.19 -0.17
CA GLN A 286 -0.74 4.13 0.44
C GLN A 286 0.21 3.20 -0.33
N GLY A 287 -0.32 2.15 -0.95
CA GLY A 287 0.47 1.11 -1.60
C GLY A 287 0.79 1.41 -3.05
N PHE A 288 -0.20 1.58 -3.89
CA PHE A 288 -0.08 1.48 -5.34
C PHE A 288 0.80 0.27 -5.72
N GLY A 289 0.46 -0.87 -5.12
CA GLY A 289 1.20 -2.12 -5.19
C GLY A 289 0.49 -3.17 -6.04
N PRO A 290 0.79 -4.46 -5.87
CA PRO A 290 0.21 -5.56 -6.67
C PRO A 290 -1.31 -5.69 -6.57
N GLY A 291 -1.93 -5.13 -5.52
CA GLY A 291 -3.39 -5.05 -5.38
C GLY A 291 -4.07 -3.98 -6.22
N VAL A 292 -3.32 -3.18 -7.02
CA VAL A 292 -3.86 -2.01 -7.75
C VAL A 292 -5.03 -2.35 -8.67
N GLY A 293 -4.98 -3.47 -9.40
CA GLY A 293 -6.06 -3.86 -10.32
C GLY A 293 -7.39 -4.10 -9.60
N ARG A 294 -7.36 -4.85 -8.49
CA ARG A 294 -8.54 -5.08 -7.65
C ARG A 294 -9.09 -3.78 -7.06
N ALA A 295 -8.18 -2.91 -6.61
CA ALA A 295 -8.56 -1.60 -6.07
C ALA A 295 -9.25 -0.73 -7.13
N VAL A 296 -8.72 -0.68 -8.35
CA VAL A 296 -9.34 0.04 -9.48
C VAL A 296 -10.71 -0.52 -9.79
N ARG A 297 -10.87 -1.85 -9.88
CA ARG A 297 -12.16 -2.48 -10.15
C ARG A 297 -13.22 -2.13 -9.08
N GLU A 298 -12.83 -2.13 -7.81
CA GLU A 298 -13.73 -1.71 -6.72
C GLU A 298 -14.13 -0.23 -6.85
N LEU A 299 -13.17 0.64 -7.16
CA LEU A 299 -13.44 2.06 -7.35
C LEU A 299 -14.35 2.31 -8.56
N VAL A 300 -14.18 1.56 -9.66
CA VAL A 300 -15.10 1.63 -10.81
C VAL A 300 -16.55 1.42 -10.37
N ILE A 301 -16.81 0.37 -9.60
CA ILE A 301 -18.17 0.06 -9.11
C ILE A 301 -18.67 1.17 -8.17
N LYS A 302 -17.80 1.70 -7.31
CA LYS A 302 -18.17 2.78 -6.39
C LYS A 302 -18.43 4.11 -7.11
N PHE A 303 -17.70 4.40 -8.17
CA PHE A 303 -17.89 5.62 -8.98
C PHE A 303 -19.11 5.51 -9.89
N HIS A 304 -19.42 4.31 -10.36
CA HIS A 304 -20.45 3.98 -11.33
C HIS A 304 -21.43 2.91 -10.77
N PRO A 305 -22.28 3.28 -9.78
CA PRO A 305 -23.14 2.31 -9.11
C PRO A 305 -24.14 1.61 -10.06
N GLU A 306 -24.44 2.22 -11.22
CA GLU A 306 -25.24 1.61 -12.27
C GLU A 306 -24.63 0.32 -12.82
N LEU A 307 -23.31 0.14 -12.74
CA LEU A 307 -22.61 -1.06 -13.19
C LEU A 307 -22.73 -2.23 -12.20
N GLY A 308 -22.97 -1.94 -10.92
CA GLY A 308 -23.18 -2.94 -9.87
C GLY A 308 -24.59 -3.52 -9.83
N ALA A 309 -25.58 -2.81 -10.35
CA ALA A 309 -26.99 -3.25 -10.31
C ALA A 309 -27.30 -4.47 -11.20
N GLY A 310 -26.37 -4.86 -12.08
CA GLY A 310 -26.53 -6.00 -12.99
C GLY A 310 -25.98 -7.34 -12.47
N THR A 311 -25.41 -7.39 -11.27
CA THR A 311 -24.75 -8.59 -10.70
C THR A 311 -25.52 -9.22 -9.54
N GLN A 312 -26.79 -8.85 -9.29
CA GLN A 312 -27.62 -9.63 -8.38
C GLN A 312 -27.92 -11.01 -9.02
N PRO A 313 -27.58 -12.13 -8.34
CA PRO A 313 -28.08 -13.43 -8.78
C PRO A 313 -29.61 -13.37 -8.77
N ALA A 314 -30.22 -13.88 -9.85
CA ALA A 314 -31.67 -13.99 -9.95
C ALA A 314 -32.23 -14.66 -8.67
N PRO A 315 -33.34 -14.18 -8.09
CA PRO A 315 -33.93 -14.82 -6.94
C PRO A 315 -34.26 -16.27 -7.33
N SER A 316 -33.70 -17.21 -6.56
CA SER A 316 -34.03 -18.62 -6.73
C SER A 316 -35.53 -18.78 -6.63
N SER A 317 -36.19 -19.12 -7.73
CA SER A 317 -37.60 -19.49 -7.74
C SER A 317 -37.75 -20.76 -6.90
N SER A 318 -38.13 -20.59 -5.63
CA SER A 318 -38.67 -21.70 -4.83
C SER A 318 -40.01 -22.07 -5.42
N SER A 319 -40.00 -23.10 -6.27
CA SER A 319 -41.20 -23.79 -6.68
C SER A 319 -41.84 -24.41 -5.44
N GLY A 320 -42.91 -23.79 -4.95
CA GLY A 320 -43.82 -24.39 -4.00
C GLY A 320 -44.47 -25.65 -4.63
N GLY A 321 -44.04 -26.79 -4.18
CA GLY A 321 -44.72 -28.06 -4.39
C GLY A 321 -45.80 -28.21 -3.33
N GLU A 322 -46.97 -27.77 -3.69
CA GLU A 322 -48.21 -28.13 -2.99
C GLU A 322 -48.53 -29.58 -3.39
N GLN A 323 -48.48 -30.50 -2.44
CA GLN A 323 -49.11 -31.81 -2.59
C GLN A 323 -50.07 -32.04 -1.45
N ARG A 324 -51.25 -32.41 -1.90
CA ARG A 324 -52.45 -32.81 -1.18
C ARG A 324 -52.22 -33.98 -0.21
#